data_e6e216f39f820c25ec1b375b8c648256
#
_entry.id   e6e216f39f820c25ec1b375b8c648256
#
_cell.length_a   1.000
_cell.length_b   1.000
_cell.length_c   1.000
_cell.angle_alpha   90.00
_cell.angle_beta   90.00
_cell.angle_gamma   90.00
#
_symmetry.space_group_name_H-M   'P 1'
#
loop_
_entity.id
_entity.type
_entity.pdbx_description
1 polymer ?
#
loop_
_entity_poly.entity_id
_entity_poly.type
_entity_poly.pdbx_seq_one_letter_code
_entity_poly.pdbx_strand_id
1 'polypeptide(L)'
;MSKPKSLYLIDGSSYIFRAYYGIRQFLSTSKGFPTNALYGFINMLQKVVKDEKPDYLAVTFDSKEKTFRHEMYADYKANREAPPEDLAKQFPFFEPLVQAFNIHSVRVPGFEADDIMGTLAKKGTEEGLQVVIVSGDKDMMQLIGPDIRMLDTMKNKWFDIEGVEEKFGVPPDRVIEVMGLMGDSSDNIPGVKGVGPKTATELIRKFGSIDALYERIDEVDKQKLREKLVQDKEMALLSRQLVTINTSMELEFKLENLKLKPPNNMDLKKLFSEFEFSSLLGELEDSSEPTPIASSPDIASRYETILTKADFERWLKQLKKAKNFALDLETTSLHPVQARMVGISLCCEQGVACYIPLAHRYLGVPEQLPLDWVIKKLKPLLEDPKIKKVGQNIKYDLIVLRNEGINLKGIAFDTMLASYILNPSGRRHSMDALAQDYLDHTTIKYKDVVGTASKEIGFDEVDVERATEYAAEDADITWRLYEKLFLLLQGDDLQLFQDLELPLLEVLAEMEIHGMKLDKKHLQNLSTIITEKIEEHKKNIHSIAGEVFNINSPKQLSVILFEKLGLPVIKKTKSGYSTDVTVFEPLSEEHEPPEVIL
;
A
#
# COMPACT_ATOMS: atom_id res chain seq x y z
N MET A 1 1.49 -11.81 -34.65
CA MET A 1 1.11 -10.39 -34.68
C MET A 1 1.82 -9.71 -33.52
N SER A 2 2.50 -8.57 -33.74
CA SER A 2 3.12 -7.80 -32.66
C SER A 2 2.02 -7.34 -31.69
N LYS A 3 2.31 -7.36 -30.38
CA LYS A 3 1.40 -6.81 -29.35
C LYS A 3 1.07 -5.36 -29.71
N PRO A 4 -0.20 -4.93 -29.68
CA PRO A 4 -0.53 -3.53 -29.94
C PRO A 4 0.19 -2.63 -28.95
N LYS A 5 0.68 -1.48 -29.41
CA LYS A 5 1.36 -0.51 -28.55
C LYS A 5 0.39 0.12 -27.57
N SER A 6 0.88 0.45 -26.39
CA SER A 6 0.08 0.98 -25.29
C SER A 6 0.37 2.45 -25.00
N LEU A 7 -0.71 3.22 -24.77
CA LEU A 7 -0.66 4.60 -24.30
C LEU A 7 -1.25 4.68 -22.90
N TYR A 8 -0.47 5.13 -21.92
CA TYR A 8 -0.93 5.38 -20.56
C TYR A 8 -1.14 6.87 -20.34
N LEU A 9 -2.30 7.22 -19.80
CA LEU A 9 -2.68 8.60 -19.47
C LEU A 9 -2.89 8.68 -17.97
N ILE A 10 -2.03 9.43 -17.28
CA ILE A 10 -2.07 9.55 -15.82
C ILE A 10 -2.75 10.87 -15.44
N ASP A 11 -3.75 10.78 -14.59
CA ASP A 11 -4.35 11.90 -13.90
C ASP A 11 -3.39 12.44 -12.83
N GLY A 12 -2.58 13.43 -13.21
CA GLY A 12 -1.58 14.04 -12.34
C GLY A 12 -2.18 14.78 -11.16
N SER A 13 -3.32 15.45 -11.36
CA SER A 13 -4.03 16.17 -10.30
C SER A 13 -4.52 15.21 -9.22
N SER A 14 -5.17 14.11 -9.61
CA SER A 14 -5.59 13.06 -8.69
C SER A 14 -4.40 12.41 -7.98
N TYR A 15 -3.29 12.19 -8.69
CA TYR A 15 -2.05 11.61 -8.11
C TYR A 15 -1.44 12.50 -7.04
N ILE A 16 -1.43 13.82 -7.23
CA ILE A 16 -0.95 14.79 -6.24
C ILE A 16 -1.70 14.66 -4.92
N PHE A 17 -3.04 14.74 -4.97
CA PHE A 17 -3.86 14.63 -3.77
C PHE A 17 -3.73 13.25 -3.11
N ARG A 18 -3.67 12.18 -3.90
CA ARG A 18 -3.47 10.82 -3.38
C ARG A 18 -2.12 10.65 -2.71
N ALA A 19 -1.06 11.17 -3.30
CA ALA A 19 0.28 11.15 -2.72
C ALA A 19 0.29 11.87 -1.38
N TYR A 20 -0.32 13.05 -1.32
CA TYR A 20 -0.41 13.85 -0.10
C TYR A 20 -1.14 13.13 1.04
N TYR A 21 -2.35 12.65 0.79
CA TYR A 21 -3.16 11.97 1.81
C TYR A 21 -2.73 10.52 2.07
N GLY A 22 -2.02 9.90 1.13
CA GLY A 22 -1.49 8.54 1.26
C GLY A 22 -0.27 8.45 2.18
N ILE A 23 0.55 9.50 2.22
CA ILE A 23 1.72 9.59 3.10
C ILE A 23 1.33 10.38 4.35
N ARG A 24 0.98 9.65 5.42
CA ARG A 24 0.59 10.26 6.71
C ARG A 24 1.76 10.85 7.48
N GLN A 25 2.98 10.44 7.17
CA GLN A 25 4.19 10.91 7.80
C GLN A 25 4.55 12.30 7.25
N PHE A 26 4.86 13.23 8.13
CA PHE A 26 5.31 14.56 7.73
C PHE A 26 6.75 14.46 7.22
N LEU A 27 6.90 14.52 5.89
CA LEU A 27 8.21 14.58 5.23
C LEU A 27 8.53 16.02 4.86
N SER A 28 9.71 16.48 5.25
CA SER A 28 10.19 17.82 4.92
C SER A 28 11.70 17.84 4.76
N THR A 29 12.21 18.82 4.01
CA THR A 29 13.64 19.09 3.95
C THR A 29 14.14 19.61 5.31
N SER A 30 15.46 19.62 5.50
CA SER A 30 16.14 20.21 6.68
C SER A 30 15.76 21.67 6.92
N LYS A 31 15.29 22.38 5.88
CA LYS A 31 14.78 23.76 5.92
C LYS A 31 13.28 23.86 6.19
N GLY A 32 12.60 22.73 6.44
CA GLY A 32 11.17 22.70 6.75
C GLY A 32 10.24 22.78 5.53
N PHE A 33 10.74 22.63 4.30
CA PHE A 33 9.89 22.58 3.11
C PHE A 33 9.19 21.22 3.03
N PRO A 34 7.85 21.15 2.94
CA PRO A 34 7.10 19.89 2.89
C PRO A 34 7.35 19.14 1.57
N THR A 35 7.59 17.82 1.63
CA THR A 35 7.98 17.02 0.46
C THR A 35 7.20 15.71 0.31
N ASN A 36 6.26 15.43 1.22
CA ASN A 36 5.50 14.18 1.24
C ASN A 36 4.73 13.92 -0.05
N ALA A 37 4.06 14.94 -0.61
CA ALA A 37 3.30 14.77 -1.85
C ALA A 37 4.21 14.54 -3.07
N LEU A 38 5.33 15.26 -3.16
CA LEU A 38 6.33 15.08 -4.21
C LEU A 38 6.92 13.66 -4.17
N TYR A 39 7.34 13.21 -2.99
CA TYR A 39 7.89 11.85 -2.81
C TYR A 39 6.89 10.77 -3.19
N GLY A 40 5.64 10.88 -2.71
CA GLY A 40 4.59 9.93 -3.04
C GLY A 40 4.23 9.90 -4.52
N PHE A 41 4.21 11.08 -5.16
CA PHE A 41 3.94 11.21 -6.58
C PHE A 41 5.02 10.51 -7.43
N ILE A 42 6.31 10.72 -7.10
CA ILE A 42 7.44 10.07 -7.77
C ILE A 42 7.30 8.55 -7.69
N ASN A 43 7.09 8.01 -6.49
CA ASN A 43 6.97 6.57 -6.30
C ASN A 43 5.78 5.98 -7.08
N MET A 44 4.64 6.67 -7.12
CA MET A 44 3.48 6.23 -7.89
C MET A 44 3.75 6.26 -9.40
N LEU A 45 4.45 7.29 -9.89
CA LEU A 45 4.83 7.45 -11.30
C LEU A 45 5.83 6.36 -11.73
N GLN A 46 6.90 6.17 -10.96
CA GLN A 46 7.91 5.13 -11.21
C GLN A 46 7.29 3.73 -11.19
N LYS A 47 6.35 3.48 -10.27
CA LYS A 47 5.64 2.20 -10.21
C LYS A 47 4.89 1.91 -11.52
N VAL A 48 4.13 2.87 -12.06
CA VAL A 48 3.44 2.68 -13.34
C VAL A 48 4.43 2.42 -14.47
N VAL A 49 5.53 3.16 -14.54
CA VAL A 49 6.56 2.95 -15.58
C VAL A 49 7.21 1.57 -15.46
N LYS A 50 7.53 1.14 -14.24
CA LYS A 50 8.23 -0.14 -13.97
C LYS A 50 7.32 -1.36 -14.18
N ASP A 51 6.10 -1.31 -13.64
CA ASP A 51 5.18 -2.46 -13.63
C ASP A 51 4.50 -2.64 -14.98
N GLU A 52 4.05 -1.54 -15.61
CA GLU A 52 3.22 -1.58 -16.82
C GLU A 52 4.04 -1.46 -18.12
N LYS A 53 5.23 -0.87 -18.07
CA LYS A 53 6.17 -0.68 -19.20
C LYS A 53 5.47 -0.09 -20.43
N PRO A 54 4.86 1.11 -20.34
CA PRO A 54 4.12 1.72 -21.44
C PRO A 54 5.03 2.08 -22.62
N ASP A 55 4.51 1.94 -23.86
CA ASP A 55 5.21 2.47 -25.04
C ASP A 55 5.15 3.99 -25.10
N TYR A 56 3.98 4.54 -24.69
CA TYR A 56 3.69 5.97 -24.67
C TYR A 56 3.07 6.35 -23.31
N LEU A 57 3.42 7.53 -22.79
CA LEU A 57 2.96 7.99 -21.49
C LEU A 57 2.77 9.51 -21.49
N ALA A 58 1.66 9.96 -20.92
CA ALA A 58 1.44 11.37 -20.61
C ALA A 58 0.84 11.55 -19.23
N VAL A 59 1.15 12.67 -18.60
CA VAL A 59 0.54 13.12 -17.33
C VAL A 59 -0.25 14.39 -17.58
N THR A 60 -1.50 14.42 -17.18
CA THR A 60 -2.39 15.57 -17.36
C THR A 60 -2.60 16.31 -16.05
N PHE A 61 -2.73 17.62 -16.10
CA PHE A 61 -2.96 18.47 -14.94
C PHE A 61 -4.15 19.41 -15.18
N ASP A 62 -4.90 19.69 -14.12
CA ASP A 62 -5.98 20.66 -14.15
C ASP A 62 -5.48 22.09 -14.45
N SER A 63 -6.31 22.86 -15.14
CA SER A 63 -6.11 24.29 -15.30
C SER A 63 -6.19 25.02 -13.96
N LYS A 64 -5.46 26.12 -13.84
CA LYS A 64 -5.60 27.07 -12.71
C LYS A 64 -6.78 28.02 -12.90
N GLU A 65 -7.19 28.22 -14.15
CA GLU A 65 -8.27 29.07 -14.54
C GLU A 65 -9.62 28.35 -14.38
N LYS A 66 -10.70 29.12 -14.28
CA LYS A 66 -12.06 28.60 -14.33
C LYS A 66 -12.29 27.89 -15.65
N THR A 67 -12.96 26.74 -15.60
CA THR A 67 -13.28 25.93 -16.78
C THR A 67 -14.66 26.30 -17.32
N PHE A 68 -14.98 25.86 -18.54
CA PHE A 68 -16.30 26.06 -19.13
C PHE A 68 -17.45 25.54 -18.24
N ARG A 69 -17.20 24.55 -17.38
CA ARG A 69 -18.20 24.05 -16.41
C ARG A 69 -18.58 25.10 -15.36
N HIS A 70 -17.65 25.94 -14.95
CA HIS A 70 -17.95 27.06 -14.04
C HIS A 70 -18.77 28.16 -14.72
N GLU A 71 -18.65 28.30 -16.07
CA GLU A 71 -19.50 29.24 -16.83
C GLU A 71 -20.92 28.66 -16.98
N MET A 72 -21.06 27.34 -17.15
CA MET A 72 -22.35 26.67 -17.22
C MET A 72 -23.09 26.62 -15.88
N TYR A 73 -22.34 26.45 -14.77
CA TYR A 73 -22.91 26.31 -13.42
C TYR A 73 -21.97 26.94 -12.40
N ALA A 74 -22.38 28.08 -11.83
CA ALA A 74 -21.56 28.89 -10.95
C ALA A 74 -21.15 28.15 -9.64
N ASP A 75 -21.99 27.23 -9.18
CA ASP A 75 -21.75 26.45 -7.96
C ASP A 75 -20.93 25.16 -8.23
N TYR A 76 -20.47 24.94 -9.46
CA TYR A 76 -19.62 23.79 -9.80
C TYR A 76 -18.35 23.77 -8.94
N LYS A 77 -18.11 22.66 -8.23
CA LYS A 77 -16.98 22.49 -7.30
C LYS A 77 -16.89 23.53 -6.16
N ALA A 78 -17.96 24.33 -5.90
CA ALA A 78 -17.95 25.36 -4.86
C ALA A 78 -17.81 24.80 -3.44
N ASN A 79 -18.08 23.51 -3.24
CA ASN A 79 -17.92 22.80 -1.97
C ASN A 79 -16.48 22.26 -1.74
N ARG A 80 -15.56 22.44 -2.70
CA ARG A 80 -14.16 22.03 -2.53
C ARG A 80 -13.41 23.05 -1.70
N GLU A 81 -12.76 22.59 -0.64
CA GLU A 81 -11.87 23.39 0.17
C GLU A 81 -10.56 23.67 -0.59
N ALA A 82 -9.93 24.79 -0.26
CA ALA A 82 -8.60 25.07 -0.76
C ALA A 82 -7.61 23.97 -0.29
N PRO A 83 -6.63 23.61 -1.12
CA PRO A 83 -5.63 22.63 -0.71
C PRO A 83 -4.87 23.12 0.53
N PRO A 84 -4.46 22.19 1.43
CA PRO A 84 -3.62 22.54 2.57
C PRO A 84 -2.39 23.36 2.18
N GLU A 85 -1.96 24.28 3.03
CA GLU A 85 -0.87 25.21 2.72
C GLU A 85 0.46 24.50 2.38
N ASP A 86 0.74 23.42 3.07
CA ASP A 86 1.92 22.58 2.85
C ASP A 86 1.85 21.79 1.52
N LEU A 87 0.66 21.40 1.06
CA LEU A 87 0.48 20.86 -0.28
C LEU A 87 0.60 21.96 -1.35
N ALA A 88 0.01 23.12 -1.10
CA ALA A 88 0.06 24.23 -2.04
C ALA A 88 1.49 24.67 -2.38
N LYS A 89 2.41 24.61 -1.41
CA LYS A 89 3.83 24.89 -1.60
C LYS A 89 4.51 23.91 -2.57
N GLN A 90 4.01 22.68 -2.67
CA GLN A 90 4.59 21.64 -3.53
C GLN A 90 4.10 21.69 -4.98
N PHE A 91 2.94 22.30 -5.28
CA PHE A 91 2.36 22.36 -6.63
C PHE A 91 3.31 22.81 -7.75
N PRO A 92 4.16 23.84 -7.56
CA PRO A 92 5.03 24.32 -8.64
C PRO A 92 6.05 23.29 -9.15
N PHE A 93 6.28 22.23 -8.40
CA PHE A 93 7.37 21.27 -8.67
C PHE A 93 6.91 20.00 -9.38
N PHE A 94 5.60 19.69 -9.46
CA PHE A 94 5.13 18.46 -10.09
C PHE A 94 5.36 18.42 -11.60
N GLU A 95 5.06 19.49 -12.32
CA GLU A 95 5.33 19.53 -13.77
C GLU A 95 6.82 19.47 -14.11
N PRO A 96 7.71 20.27 -13.49
CA PRO A 96 9.15 20.13 -13.65
C PRO A 96 9.65 18.72 -13.38
N LEU A 97 9.06 18.06 -12.38
CA LEU A 97 9.41 16.70 -12.00
C LEU A 97 9.01 15.68 -13.07
N VAL A 98 7.79 15.77 -13.62
CA VAL A 98 7.33 14.95 -14.75
C VAL A 98 8.20 15.16 -15.97
N GLN A 99 8.59 16.40 -16.27
CA GLN A 99 9.49 16.76 -17.37
C GLN A 99 10.90 16.17 -17.16
N ALA A 100 11.41 16.17 -15.94
CA ALA A 100 12.70 15.56 -15.61
C ALA A 100 12.68 14.03 -15.80
N PHE A 101 11.53 13.37 -15.66
CA PHE A 101 11.34 11.97 -16.06
C PHE A 101 11.24 11.77 -17.58
N ASN A 102 11.41 12.83 -18.39
CA ASN A 102 11.17 12.83 -19.84
C ASN A 102 9.75 12.37 -20.24
N ILE A 103 8.78 12.59 -19.37
CA ILE A 103 7.38 12.28 -19.60
C ILE A 103 6.66 13.56 -20.04
N HIS A 104 5.79 13.44 -21.04
CA HIS A 104 5.03 14.56 -21.55
C HIS A 104 3.96 14.99 -20.55
N SER A 105 4.02 16.24 -20.08
CA SER A 105 2.99 16.85 -19.23
C SER A 105 2.07 17.73 -20.06
N VAL A 106 0.77 17.63 -19.83
CA VAL A 106 -0.25 18.39 -20.57
C VAL A 106 -1.15 19.13 -19.60
N ARG A 107 -1.22 20.44 -19.80
CA ARG A 107 -2.15 21.34 -19.11
C ARG A 107 -2.71 22.31 -20.14
N VAL A 108 -4.03 22.51 -20.16
CA VAL A 108 -4.69 23.42 -21.10
C VAL A 108 -5.55 24.41 -20.33
N PRO A 109 -5.32 25.73 -20.49
CA PRO A 109 -6.14 26.76 -19.83
C PRO A 109 -7.63 26.58 -20.13
N GLY A 110 -8.47 26.67 -19.09
CA GLY A 110 -9.93 26.55 -19.22
C GLY A 110 -10.48 25.11 -19.34
N PHE A 111 -9.64 24.07 -19.27
CA PHE A 111 -10.05 22.67 -19.30
C PHE A 111 -9.52 21.91 -18.09
N GLU A 112 -10.23 20.84 -17.74
CA GLU A 112 -9.82 19.91 -16.68
C GLU A 112 -8.94 18.78 -17.22
N ALA A 113 -8.17 18.16 -16.34
CA ALA A 113 -7.33 17.00 -16.69
C ALA A 113 -8.13 15.90 -17.37
N ASP A 114 -9.38 15.70 -16.95
CA ASP A 114 -10.30 14.70 -17.48
C ASP A 114 -10.63 14.91 -18.95
N ASP A 115 -10.87 16.18 -19.38
CA ASP A 115 -11.14 16.53 -20.76
C ASP A 115 -9.90 16.30 -21.64
N ILE A 116 -8.72 16.63 -21.10
CA ILE A 116 -7.44 16.39 -21.79
C ILE A 116 -7.24 14.88 -21.97
N MET A 117 -7.43 14.08 -20.91
CA MET A 117 -7.30 12.62 -20.98
C MET A 117 -8.31 12.00 -21.94
N GLY A 118 -9.58 12.43 -21.89
CA GLY A 118 -10.61 11.95 -22.80
C GLY A 118 -10.29 12.22 -24.26
N THR A 119 -9.77 13.42 -24.56
CA THR A 119 -9.34 13.80 -25.90
C THR A 119 -8.12 13.00 -26.37
N LEU A 120 -7.10 12.84 -25.51
CA LEU A 120 -5.91 12.04 -25.82
C LEU A 120 -6.24 10.56 -25.97
N ALA A 121 -7.14 10.03 -25.14
CA ALA A 121 -7.57 8.64 -25.23
C ALA A 121 -8.25 8.35 -26.59
N LYS A 122 -9.17 9.22 -27.01
CA LYS A 122 -9.80 9.11 -28.32
C LYS A 122 -8.80 9.17 -29.47
N LYS A 123 -7.92 10.16 -29.47
CA LYS A 123 -6.86 10.28 -30.49
C LYS A 123 -5.91 9.08 -30.48
N GLY A 124 -5.57 8.54 -29.31
CA GLY A 124 -4.76 7.34 -29.19
C GLY A 124 -5.41 6.10 -29.81
N THR A 125 -6.72 5.91 -29.62
CA THR A 125 -7.46 4.80 -30.25
C THR A 125 -7.58 4.99 -31.76
N GLU A 126 -7.75 6.21 -32.26
CA GLU A 126 -7.72 6.53 -33.69
C GLU A 126 -6.37 6.17 -34.36
N GLU A 127 -5.26 6.24 -33.60
CA GLU A 127 -3.92 5.78 -34.03
C GLU A 127 -3.70 4.25 -33.82
N GLY A 128 -4.71 3.52 -33.40
CA GLY A 128 -4.65 2.06 -33.19
C GLY A 128 -3.92 1.63 -31.90
N LEU A 129 -3.84 2.48 -30.90
CA LEU A 129 -3.22 2.17 -29.61
C LEU A 129 -4.22 1.56 -28.63
N GLN A 130 -3.73 0.70 -27.74
CA GLN A 130 -4.45 0.33 -26.53
C GLN A 130 -4.23 1.41 -25.47
N VAL A 131 -5.30 2.06 -25.04
CA VAL A 131 -5.22 3.16 -24.08
C VAL A 131 -5.54 2.69 -22.66
N VAL A 132 -4.73 3.12 -21.70
CA VAL A 132 -4.95 2.89 -20.28
C VAL A 132 -5.05 4.22 -19.56
N ILE A 133 -6.22 4.51 -19.01
CA ILE A 133 -6.45 5.66 -18.15
C ILE A 133 -6.06 5.28 -16.73
N VAL A 134 -5.08 5.96 -16.17
CA VAL A 134 -4.58 5.71 -14.81
C VAL A 134 -5.19 6.76 -13.87
N SER A 135 -6.33 6.44 -13.33
CA SER A 135 -7.08 7.29 -12.39
C SER A 135 -7.94 6.43 -11.47
N GLY A 136 -8.38 6.94 -10.35
CA GLY A 136 -9.41 6.31 -9.51
C GLY A 136 -10.73 7.04 -9.57
N ASP A 137 -10.83 8.04 -10.45
CA ASP A 137 -12.08 8.78 -10.64
C ASP A 137 -13.09 7.94 -11.40
N LYS A 138 -14.29 7.82 -10.83
CA LYS A 138 -15.40 7.07 -11.43
C LYS A 138 -15.88 7.69 -12.73
N ASP A 139 -15.67 8.99 -12.91
CA ASP A 139 -16.16 9.74 -14.05
C ASP A 139 -15.44 9.32 -15.34
N MET A 140 -14.17 8.91 -15.22
CA MET A 140 -13.39 8.31 -16.31
C MET A 140 -14.01 7.04 -16.90
N MET A 141 -14.90 6.36 -16.18
CA MET A 141 -15.51 5.12 -16.62
C MET A 141 -16.43 5.29 -17.84
N GLN A 142 -16.88 6.52 -18.11
CA GLN A 142 -17.61 6.85 -19.35
C GLN A 142 -16.77 6.70 -20.63
N LEU A 143 -15.43 6.70 -20.50
CA LEU A 143 -14.48 6.61 -21.61
C LEU A 143 -14.08 5.17 -21.95
N ILE A 144 -14.42 4.21 -21.08
CA ILE A 144 -14.02 2.81 -21.27
C ILE A 144 -14.70 2.19 -22.48
N GLY A 145 -13.93 1.46 -23.25
CA GLY A 145 -14.36 0.83 -24.50
C GLY A 145 -13.47 -0.35 -24.89
N PRO A 146 -13.62 -0.87 -26.11
CA PRO A 146 -12.82 -2.01 -26.58
C PRO A 146 -11.32 -1.77 -26.52
N ASP A 147 -10.87 -0.53 -26.78
CA ASP A 147 -9.47 -0.14 -26.83
C ASP A 147 -9.05 0.78 -25.67
N ILE A 148 -9.97 1.07 -24.74
CA ILE A 148 -9.71 1.92 -23.56
C ILE A 148 -10.06 1.15 -22.30
N ARG A 149 -9.09 1.02 -21.39
CA ARG A 149 -9.28 0.46 -20.06
C ARG A 149 -8.83 1.46 -18.99
N MET A 150 -9.22 1.25 -17.76
CA MET A 150 -8.83 2.08 -16.62
C MET A 150 -8.13 1.25 -15.57
N LEU A 151 -7.06 1.81 -14.96
CA LEU A 151 -6.31 1.24 -13.86
C LEU A 151 -6.39 2.15 -12.62
N ASP A 152 -6.99 1.65 -11.55
CA ASP A 152 -6.90 2.26 -10.22
C ASP A 152 -5.69 1.66 -9.48
N THR A 153 -4.57 2.37 -9.48
CA THR A 153 -3.31 1.90 -8.89
C THR A 153 -3.34 1.78 -7.37
N MET A 154 -4.26 2.47 -6.68
CA MET A 154 -4.42 2.34 -5.22
C MET A 154 -5.05 1.02 -4.81
N LYS A 155 -6.03 0.56 -5.60
CA LYS A 155 -6.72 -0.71 -5.36
C LYS A 155 -6.12 -1.86 -6.15
N ASN A 156 -5.15 -1.55 -7.01
CA ASN A 156 -4.60 -2.47 -8.02
C ASN A 156 -5.71 -3.15 -8.82
N LYS A 157 -6.72 -2.35 -9.23
CA LYS A 157 -7.92 -2.86 -9.90
C LYS A 157 -8.02 -2.30 -11.31
N TRP A 158 -8.20 -3.21 -12.27
CA TRP A 158 -8.51 -2.90 -13.65
C TRP A 158 -10.02 -2.80 -13.87
N PHE A 159 -10.42 -1.88 -14.74
CA PHE A 159 -11.79 -1.73 -15.19
C PHE A 159 -11.81 -1.76 -16.70
N ASP A 160 -12.61 -2.67 -17.21
CA ASP A 160 -13.07 -2.81 -18.59
C ASP A 160 -14.59 -2.59 -18.66
N ILE A 161 -15.21 -2.91 -19.79
CA ILE A 161 -16.66 -2.75 -19.97
C ILE A 161 -17.43 -3.52 -18.89
N GLU A 162 -17.05 -4.77 -18.61
CA GLU A 162 -17.71 -5.60 -17.58
C GLU A 162 -17.56 -5.00 -16.18
N GLY A 163 -16.37 -4.51 -15.85
CA GLY A 163 -16.11 -3.84 -14.58
C GLY A 163 -16.89 -2.54 -14.38
N VAL A 164 -17.23 -1.83 -15.47
CA VAL A 164 -18.15 -0.68 -15.43
C VAL A 164 -19.57 -1.13 -15.19
N GLU A 165 -20.03 -2.17 -15.89
CA GLU A 165 -21.38 -2.72 -15.70
C GLU A 165 -21.59 -3.26 -14.28
N GLU A 166 -20.58 -3.90 -13.68
CA GLU A 166 -20.63 -4.30 -12.27
C GLU A 166 -20.80 -3.09 -11.33
N LYS A 167 -20.09 -1.99 -11.61
CA LYS A 167 -20.06 -0.83 -10.71
C LYS A 167 -21.26 0.10 -10.87
N PHE A 168 -21.63 0.42 -12.11
CA PHE A 168 -22.71 1.36 -12.41
C PHE A 168 -24.03 0.67 -12.75
N GLY A 169 -23.99 -0.62 -13.09
CA GLY A 169 -25.14 -1.38 -13.54
C GLY A 169 -25.60 -1.05 -14.96
N VAL A 170 -24.80 -0.29 -15.70
CA VAL A 170 -25.04 0.10 -17.11
C VAL A 170 -23.70 0.06 -17.85
N PRO A 171 -23.70 -0.10 -19.19
CA PRO A 171 -22.48 -0.02 -19.98
C PRO A 171 -21.88 1.40 -19.98
N PRO A 172 -20.59 1.55 -20.36
CA PRO A 172 -19.85 2.82 -20.28
C PRO A 172 -20.56 4.01 -20.96
N ASP A 173 -21.17 3.82 -22.12
CA ASP A 173 -21.89 4.84 -22.87
C ASP A 173 -23.15 5.37 -22.15
N ARG A 174 -23.60 4.70 -21.09
CA ARG A 174 -24.74 5.09 -20.25
C ARG A 174 -24.35 5.66 -18.89
N VAL A 175 -23.07 5.69 -18.56
CA VAL A 175 -22.59 6.21 -17.27
C VAL A 175 -22.98 7.68 -17.10
N ILE A 176 -22.83 8.51 -18.15
CA ILE A 176 -23.22 9.92 -18.15
C ILE A 176 -24.71 10.14 -17.87
N GLU A 177 -25.55 9.24 -18.38
CA GLU A 177 -27.01 9.31 -18.17
C GLU A 177 -27.38 9.01 -16.71
N VAL A 178 -26.72 8.00 -16.10
CA VAL A 178 -26.91 7.68 -14.68
C VAL A 178 -26.40 8.84 -13.82
N MET A 179 -25.23 9.39 -14.12
CA MET A 179 -24.64 10.50 -13.38
C MET A 179 -25.44 11.78 -13.55
N GLY A 180 -26.00 12.05 -14.71
CA GLY A 180 -26.88 13.20 -14.96
C GLY A 180 -28.13 13.17 -14.07
N LEU A 181 -28.71 11.98 -13.82
CA LEU A 181 -29.87 11.85 -12.94
C LEU A 181 -29.49 11.90 -11.46
N MET A 182 -28.40 11.21 -11.03
CA MET A 182 -28.07 11.14 -9.62
C MET A 182 -27.25 12.34 -9.11
N GLY A 183 -26.65 13.11 -10.01
CA GLY A 183 -25.68 14.15 -9.68
C GLY A 183 -24.36 13.61 -9.14
N ASP A 184 -23.47 14.53 -8.75
CA ASP A 184 -22.24 14.23 -8.04
C ASP A 184 -21.99 15.24 -6.89
N SER A 185 -22.04 14.71 -5.67
CA SER A 185 -21.78 15.54 -4.48
C SER A 185 -20.31 15.98 -4.35
N SER A 186 -19.38 15.28 -4.98
CA SER A 186 -17.95 15.63 -4.93
C SER A 186 -17.66 16.88 -5.75
N ASP A 187 -18.38 17.05 -6.86
CA ASP A 187 -18.25 18.20 -7.76
C ASP A 187 -19.43 19.18 -7.68
N ASN A 188 -20.26 19.00 -6.65
CA ASN A 188 -21.45 19.80 -6.43
C ASN A 188 -22.42 19.83 -7.63
N ILE A 189 -22.54 18.69 -8.32
CA ILE A 189 -23.45 18.53 -9.44
C ILE A 189 -24.81 18.07 -8.91
N PRO A 190 -25.91 18.82 -9.15
CA PRO A 190 -27.16 18.66 -8.42
C PRO A 190 -27.94 17.37 -8.73
N GLY A 191 -27.97 16.94 -9.99
CA GLY A 191 -28.86 15.84 -10.40
C GLY A 191 -30.33 16.16 -10.18
N VAL A 192 -31.15 15.09 -10.08
CA VAL A 192 -32.57 15.16 -9.71
C VAL A 192 -32.69 14.95 -8.20
N LYS A 193 -33.33 15.85 -7.49
CA LYS A 193 -33.44 15.81 -6.04
C LYS A 193 -34.13 14.55 -5.51
N GLY A 194 -33.34 13.72 -4.78
CA GLY A 194 -33.82 12.45 -4.20
C GLY A 194 -33.79 11.27 -5.17
N VAL A 195 -33.11 11.40 -6.29
CA VAL A 195 -32.73 10.29 -7.18
C VAL A 195 -31.30 9.89 -6.85
N GLY A 196 -31.12 8.74 -6.21
CA GLY A 196 -29.81 8.19 -5.91
C GLY A 196 -29.34 7.18 -6.95
N PRO A 197 -28.11 6.62 -6.80
CA PRO A 197 -27.52 5.71 -7.79
C PRO A 197 -28.43 4.57 -8.23
N LYS A 198 -29.07 3.87 -7.29
CA LYS A 198 -29.94 2.73 -7.58
C LYS A 198 -31.14 3.14 -8.47
N THR A 199 -31.82 4.23 -8.11
CA THR A 199 -32.96 4.72 -8.86
C THR A 199 -32.56 5.24 -10.25
N ALA A 200 -31.44 5.96 -10.35
CA ALA A 200 -30.89 6.43 -11.62
C ALA A 200 -30.55 5.24 -12.54
N THR A 201 -29.86 4.22 -12.03
CA THR A 201 -29.53 3.00 -12.77
C THR A 201 -30.78 2.26 -13.25
N GLU A 202 -31.80 2.10 -12.39
CA GLU A 202 -33.08 1.44 -12.75
C GLU A 202 -33.80 2.21 -13.88
N LEU A 203 -33.82 3.55 -13.80
CA LEU A 203 -34.41 4.40 -14.83
C LEU A 203 -33.67 4.28 -16.17
N ILE A 204 -32.35 4.37 -16.16
CA ILE A 204 -31.55 4.30 -17.39
C ILE A 204 -31.58 2.90 -17.99
N ARG A 205 -31.63 1.84 -17.21
CA ARG A 205 -31.88 0.49 -17.72
C ARG A 205 -33.24 0.34 -18.42
N LYS A 206 -34.29 0.97 -17.87
CA LYS A 206 -35.65 0.91 -18.41
C LYS A 206 -35.82 1.77 -19.66
N PHE A 207 -35.27 2.98 -19.65
CA PHE A 207 -35.54 4.00 -20.69
C PHE A 207 -34.38 4.19 -21.67
N GLY A 208 -33.17 3.82 -21.31
CA GLY A 208 -31.96 3.92 -22.14
C GLY A 208 -31.21 5.24 -22.00
N SER A 209 -31.89 6.38 -21.94
CA SER A 209 -31.29 7.71 -21.79
C SER A 209 -32.22 8.67 -21.05
N ILE A 210 -31.68 9.81 -20.61
CA ILE A 210 -32.45 10.90 -20.00
C ILE A 210 -33.50 11.44 -21.00
N ASP A 211 -33.14 11.62 -22.27
CA ASP A 211 -34.07 12.11 -23.28
C ASP A 211 -35.23 11.15 -23.45
N ALA A 212 -34.98 9.84 -23.65
CA ALA A 212 -36.01 8.84 -23.77
C ALA A 212 -36.85 8.67 -22.48
N LEU A 213 -36.27 8.90 -21.31
CA LEU A 213 -37.01 8.95 -20.06
C LEU A 213 -38.05 10.08 -20.07
N TYR A 214 -37.64 11.30 -20.48
CA TYR A 214 -38.55 12.44 -20.51
C TYR A 214 -39.59 12.37 -21.63
N GLU A 215 -39.27 11.72 -22.75
CA GLU A 215 -40.26 11.41 -23.81
C GLU A 215 -41.35 10.45 -23.33
N ARG A 216 -40.98 9.52 -22.43
CA ARG A 216 -41.87 8.48 -21.90
C ARG A 216 -42.08 8.64 -20.39
N ILE A 217 -42.13 9.87 -19.89
CA ILE A 217 -42.18 10.18 -18.46
C ILE A 217 -43.40 9.56 -17.74
N ASP A 218 -44.52 9.41 -18.49
CA ASP A 218 -45.76 8.82 -17.97
C ASP A 218 -45.62 7.32 -17.67
N GLU A 219 -44.62 6.63 -18.21
CA GLU A 219 -44.30 5.23 -17.91
C GLU A 219 -43.52 5.05 -16.60
N VAL A 220 -43.26 6.12 -15.86
CA VAL A 220 -42.66 6.05 -14.52
C VAL A 220 -43.75 5.75 -13.50
N ASP A 221 -43.74 4.51 -12.95
CA ASP A 221 -44.82 3.97 -12.12
C ASP A 221 -45.08 4.78 -10.83
N LYS A 222 -43.98 5.27 -10.19
CA LYS A 222 -44.05 6.00 -8.93
C LYS A 222 -44.37 7.47 -9.16
N GLN A 223 -45.60 7.89 -8.88
CA GLN A 223 -46.08 9.27 -9.08
C GLN A 223 -45.14 10.31 -8.47
N LYS A 224 -44.73 10.15 -7.21
CA LYS A 224 -43.79 11.09 -6.53
C LYS A 224 -42.44 11.19 -7.22
N LEU A 225 -41.94 10.09 -7.81
CA LEU A 225 -40.69 10.11 -8.58
C LEU A 225 -40.87 10.84 -9.89
N ARG A 226 -41.97 10.59 -10.59
CA ARG A 226 -42.33 11.27 -11.83
C ARG A 226 -42.45 12.78 -11.64
N GLU A 227 -43.14 13.24 -10.60
CA GLU A 227 -43.27 14.65 -10.26
C GLU A 227 -41.89 15.31 -10.03
N LYS A 228 -40.99 14.65 -9.30
CA LYS A 228 -39.62 15.17 -9.11
C LYS A 228 -38.81 15.22 -10.39
N LEU A 229 -38.88 14.17 -11.22
CA LEU A 229 -38.21 14.14 -12.52
C LEU A 229 -38.67 15.29 -13.40
N VAL A 230 -39.98 15.55 -13.46
CA VAL A 230 -40.55 16.67 -14.25
C VAL A 230 -40.09 18.02 -13.68
N GLN A 231 -40.11 18.17 -12.34
CA GLN A 231 -39.72 19.40 -11.67
C GLN A 231 -38.25 19.73 -11.91
N ASP A 232 -37.34 18.74 -11.83
CA ASP A 232 -35.89 18.93 -11.89
C ASP A 232 -35.31 18.57 -13.28
N LYS A 233 -36.14 18.59 -14.35
CA LYS A 233 -35.74 18.24 -15.73
C LYS A 233 -34.51 19.03 -16.19
N GLU A 234 -34.54 20.35 -16.03
CA GLU A 234 -33.44 21.22 -16.46
C GLU A 234 -32.15 20.90 -15.66
N MET A 235 -32.28 20.56 -14.37
CA MET A 235 -31.15 20.15 -13.55
C MET A 235 -30.55 18.80 -14.00
N ALA A 236 -31.37 17.85 -14.41
CA ALA A 236 -30.88 16.58 -14.96
C ALA A 236 -30.10 16.79 -16.25
N LEU A 237 -30.60 17.62 -17.15
CA LEU A 237 -29.94 17.95 -18.42
C LEU A 237 -28.64 18.72 -18.20
N LEU A 238 -28.64 19.70 -17.30
CA LEU A 238 -27.45 20.44 -16.93
C LEU A 238 -26.41 19.49 -16.27
N SER A 239 -26.85 18.65 -15.36
CA SER A 239 -25.96 17.69 -14.68
C SER A 239 -25.33 16.71 -15.68
N ARG A 240 -26.08 16.22 -16.67
CA ARG A 240 -25.53 15.40 -17.75
C ARG A 240 -24.44 16.14 -18.53
N GLN A 241 -24.65 17.43 -18.85
CA GLN A 241 -23.64 18.24 -19.53
C GLN A 241 -22.37 18.41 -18.66
N LEU A 242 -22.53 18.67 -17.36
CA LEU A 242 -21.44 18.88 -16.44
C LEU A 242 -20.56 17.62 -16.23
N VAL A 243 -21.18 16.44 -16.17
CA VAL A 243 -20.45 15.16 -16.00
C VAL A 243 -19.84 14.64 -17.30
N THR A 244 -20.24 15.17 -18.44
CA THR A 244 -19.73 14.72 -19.75
C THR A 244 -18.32 15.24 -19.96
N ILE A 245 -17.40 14.31 -20.18
CA ILE A 245 -16.00 14.60 -20.51
C ILE A 245 -15.91 15.05 -21.98
N ASN A 246 -15.26 16.17 -22.23
CA ASN A 246 -15.01 16.67 -23.57
C ASN A 246 -13.86 15.88 -24.23
N THR A 247 -14.20 15.09 -25.26
CA THR A 247 -13.23 14.26 -26.02
C THR A 247 -12.86 14.86 -27.37
N SER A 248 -13.20 16.14 -27.62
CA SER A 248 -13.06 16.78 -28.94
C SER A 248 -12.33 18.12 -28.87
N MET A 249 -11.44 18.28 -27.86
CA MET A 249 -10.62 19.49 -27.72
C MET A 249 -9.64 19.62 -28.90
N GLU A 250 -9.35 20.86 -29.28
CA GLU A 250 -8.25 21.16 -30.19
C GLU A 250 -6.91 21.01 -29.44
N LEU A 251 -6.37 19.81 -29.43
CA LEU A 251 -5.06 19.49 -28.86
C LEU A 251 -4.09 19.11 -29.96
N GLU A 252 -2.86 19.61 -29.87
CA GLU A 252 -1.78 19.10 -30.68
C GLU A 252 -1.41 17.69 -30.21
N PHE A 253 -1.77 16.66 -31.00
CA PHE A 253 -1.44 15.27 -30.72
C PHE A 253 -0.32 14.82 -31.64
N LYS A 254 0.88 14.70 -31.06
CA LYS A 254 2.03 14.11 -31.76
C LYS A 254 2.50 12.89 -30.96
N LEU A 255 2.30 11.72 -31.50
CA LEU A 255 2.64 10.46 -30.84
C LEU A 255 4.11 10.40 -30.39
N GLU A 256 5.02 11.00 -31.18
CA GLU A 256 6.45 11.08 -30.85
C GLU A 256 6.73 11.84 -29.53
N ASN A 257 5.88 12.80 -29.16
CA ASN A 257 6.03 13.55 -27.92
C ASN A 257 5.63 12.71 -26.71
N LEU A 258 4.75 11.72 -26.89
CA LEU A 258 4.24 10.85 -25.84
C LEU A 258 5.12 9.61 -25.63
N LYS A 259 6.09 9.36 -26.53
CA LYS A 259 6.95 8.19 -26.42
C LYS A 259 7.76 8.25 -25.12
N LEU A 260 7.67 7.18 -24.33
CA LEU A 260 8.45 7.08 -23.11
C LEU A 260 9.95 7.05 -23.44
N LYS A 261 10.69 7.95 -22.84
CA LYS A 261 12.14 8.10 -23.00
C LYS A 261 12.84 7.87 -21.66
N PRO A 262 14.12 7.49 -21.65
CA PRO A 262 14.88 7.45 -20.41
C PRO A 262 14.82 8.79 -19.66
N PRO A 263 14.77 8.78 -18.33
CA PRO A 263 14.75 10.01 -17.52
C PRO A 263 15.97 10.89 -17.76
N ASN A 264 15.83 12.19 -17.56
CA ASN A 264 16.97 13.12 -17.49
C ASN A 264 17.59 13.07 -16.08
N ASN A 265 18.57 12.21 -15.90
CA ASN A 265 19.21 11.99 -14.60
C ASN A 265 19.84 13.26 -14.01
N MET A 266 20.30 14.22 -14.84
CA MET A 266 20.89 15.46 -14.35
C MET A 266 19.82 16.38 -13.72
N ASP A 267 18.67 16.51 -14.36
CA ASP A 267 17.56 17.31 -13.83
C ASP A 267 16.90 16.63 -12.61
N LEU A 268 16.76 15.29 -12.64
CA LEU A 268 16.30 14.52 -11.50
C LEU A 268 17.24 14.65 -10.30
N LYS A 269 18.56 14.54 -10.52
CA LYS A 269 19.57 14.70 -9.46
C LYS A 269 19.47 16.07 -8.81
N LYS A 270 19.25 17.13 -9.60
CA LYS A 270 19.06 18.50 -9.08
C LYS A 270 17.81 18.59 -8.20
N LEU A 271 16.66 18.10 -8.68
CA LEU A 271 15.39 18.15 -7.94
C LEU A 271 15.46 17.27 -6.68
N PHE A 272 16.00 16.05 -6.80
CA PHE A 272 16.11 15.15 -5.65
C PHE A 272 17.08 15.67 -4.58
N SER A 273 18.14 16.36 -4.98
CA SER A 273 19.04 17.06 -4.04
C SER A 273 18.35 18.25 -3.37
N GLU A 274 17.55 19.04 -4.12
CA GLU A 274 16.78 20.17 -3.57
C GLU A 274 15.75 19.73 -2.52
N PHE A 275 15.11 18.57 -2.75
CA PHE A 275 14.11 17.99 -1.84
C PHE A 275 14.68 17.00 -0.82
N GLU A 276 16.01 16.80 -0.81
CA GLU A 276 16.72 15.90 0.10
C GLU A 276 16.21 14.44 0.01
N PHE A 277 15.87 13.98 -1.20
CA PHE A 277 15.44 12.61 -1.47
C PHE A 277 16.64 11.66 -1.63
N SER A 278 17.31 11.35 -0.54
CA SER A 278 18.56 10.58 -0.53
C SER A 278 18.44 9.20 -1.19
N SER A 279 17.32 8.51 -0.96
CA SER A 279 17.05 7.20 -1.58
C SER A 279 16.93 7.27 -3.09
N LEU A 280 16.19 8.27 -3.61
CA LEU A 280 16.03 8.46 -5.05
C LEU A 280 17.30 8.96 -5.73
N LEU A 281 18.16 9.67 -4.99
CA LEU A 281 19.49 10.06 -5.47
C LEU A 281 20.40 8.83 -5.64
N GLY A 282 20.38 7.90 -4.69
CA GLY A 282 21.12 6.64 -4.79
C GLY A 282 20.71 5.83 -6.02
N GLU A 283 19.41 5.71 -6.27
CA GLU A 283 18.88 5.01 -7.46
C GLU A 283 19.34 5.65 -8.79
N LEU A 284 19.50 6.98 -8.84
CA LEU A 284 20.00 7.67 -10.02
C LEU A 284 21.51 7.47 -10.24
N GLU A 285 22.29 7.36 -9.18
CA GLU A 285 23.75 7.13 -9.28
C GLU A 285 24.06 5.71 -9.75
N ASP A 286 23.25 4.73 -9.33
CA ASP A 286 23.32 3.35 -9.84
C ASP A 286 22.86 3.24 -11.33
N SER A 287 22.07 4.19 -11.84
CA SER A 287 21.54 4.20 -13.22
C SER A 287 22.39 5.00 -14.23
N SER A 288 23.46 5.68 -13.81
CA SER A 288 24.38 6.39 -14.73
C SER A 288 25.31 5.42 -15.44
N GLU A 289 24.98 5.15 -16.72
CA GLU A 289 25.61 4.27 -17.71
C GLU A 289 26.26 3.00 -17.15
N PRO A 290 25.81 1.84 -17.59
CA PRO A 290 26.64 0.67 -17.45
C PRO A 290 27.88 0.91 -18.36
N THR A 291 29.00 1.37 -17.83
CA THR A 291 30.20 0.63 -18.17
C THR A 291 29.74 -0.82 -18.04
N PRO A 292 29.95 -1.68 -19.07
CA PRO A 292 29.57 -3.07 -18.88
C PRO A 292 30.38 -3.59 -17.69
N ILE A 293 29.89 -3.34 -16.50
CA ILE A 293 30.10 -4.25 -15.40
C ILE A 293 29.41 -5.48 -15.94
N ALA A 294 30.24 -6.40 -16.43
CA ALA A 294 29.81 -7.73 -16.77
C ALA A 294 28.73 -8.07 -15.76
N SER A 295 27.50 -8.32 -16.24
CA SER A 295 26.49 -9.05 -15.47
C SER A 295 27.28 -10.03 -14.65
N SER A 296 27.31 -9.84 -13.33
CA SER A 296 28.01 -10.78 -12.46
C SER A 296 27.55 -12.13 -12.98
N PRO A 297 28.45 -13.01 -13.45
CA PRO A 297 28.00 -14.27 -13.98
C PRO A 297 27.05 -14.82 -12.94
N ASP A 298 25.88 -15.32 -13.36
CA ASP A 298 24.99 -16.08 -12.47
C ASP A 298 25.92 -17.00 -11.71
N ILE A 299 26.29 -16.59 -10.49
CA ILE A 299 27.15 -17.41 -9.64
C ILE A 299 26.21 -18.54 -9.31
N ALA A 300 26.42 -19.68 -9.96
CA ALA A 300 25.61 -20.86 -9.74
C ALA A 300 25.60 -21.11 -8.24
N SER A 301 24.49 -20.75 -7.59
CA SER A 301 24.35 -20.85 -6.14
C SER A 301 24.52 -22.30 -5.75
N ARG A 302 25.42 -22.57 -4.82
CA ARG A 302 25.69 -23.89 -4.29
C ARG A 302 25.12 -23.98 -2.89
N TYR A 303 23.87 -24.37 -2.82
CA TYR A 303 23.16 -24.60 -1.57
C TYR A 303 23.22 -26.07 -1.19
N GLU A 304 23.56 -26.36 0.05
CA GLU A 304 23.85 -27.71 0.51
C GLU A 304 23.02 -28.06 1.75
N THR A 305 22.31 -29.20 1.68
CA THR A 305 21.62 -29.78 2.84
C THR A 305 22.61 -30.59 3.67
N ILE A 306 22.73 -30.34 4.95
CA ILE A 306 23.68 -31.00 5.85
C ILE A 306 22.97 -32.05 6.68
N LEU A 307 23.07 -33.30 6.23
CA LEU A 307 22.47 -34.47 6.90
C LEU A 307 23.50 -35.37 7.55
N THR A 308 24.80 -35.20 7.25
CA THR A 308 25.84 -36.07 7.79
C THR A 308 26.77 -35.34 8.74
N LYS A 309 27.31 -36.05 9.74
CA LYS A 309 28.32 -35.51 10.64
C LYS A 309 29.60 -35.08 9.91
N ALA A 310 29.96 -35.76 8.83
CA ALA A 310 31.14 -35.41 8.03
C ALA A 310 30.99 -34.06 7.34
N ASP A 311 29.84 -33.81 6.71
CA ASP A 311 29.55 -32.53 6.06
C ASP A 311 29.44 -31.38 7.07
N PHE A 312 28.80 -31.64 8.21
CA PHE A 312 28.73 -30.68 9.31
C PHE A 312 30.12 -30.28 9.81
N GLU A 313 31.02 -31.24 10.08
CA GLU A 313 32.38 -30.93 10.55
C GLU A 313 33.21 -30.20 9.47
N ARG A 314 32.98 -30.48 8.18
CA ARG A 314 33.56 -29.73 7.07
C ARG A 314 33.15 -28.28 7.11
N TRP A 315 31.84 -27.99 7.21
CA TRP A 315 31.28 -26.65 7.31
C TRP A 315 31.73 -25.91 8.58
N LEU A 316 31.74 -26.57 9.73
CA LEU A 316 32.22 -26.02 10.98
C LEU A 316 33.68 -25.55 10.88
N LYS A 317 34.53 -26.31 10.17
CA LYS A 317 35.93 -25.94 9.90
C LYS A 317 36.03 -24.72 8.98
N GLN A 318 35.19 -24.64 7.97
CA GLN A 318 35.08 -23.51 7.05
C GLN A 318 34.73 -22.21 7.80
N LEU A 319 33.67 -22.23 8.60
CA LEU A 319 33.19 -21.09 9.39
C LEU A 319 34.25 -20.60 10.39
N LYS A 320 34.95 -21.52 11.06
CA LYS A 320 36.06 -21.15 11.94
C LYS A 320 37.22 -20.45 11.21
N LYS A 321 37.47 -20.86 9.96
CA LYS A 321 38.51 -20.25 9.13
C LYS A 321 38.09 -18.85 8.63
N ALA A 322 36.85 -18.69 8.24
CA ALA A 322 36.29 -17.46 7.71
C ALA A 322 36.25 -16.33 8.76
N LYS A 323 36.04 -16.66 10.05
CA LYS A 323 35.91 -15.71 11.18
C LYS A 323 34.74 -14.73 11.08
N ASN A 324 33.97 -14.80 10.02
CA ASN A 324 32.81 -13.99 9.74
C ASN A 324 31.81 -14.81 8.92
N PHE A 325 30.53 -14.82 9.27
CA PHE A 325 29.50 -15.56 8.53
C PHE A 325 28.11 -15.02 8.83
N ALA A 326 27.19 -15.19 7.86
CA ALA A 326 25.77 -14.97 8.07
C ALA A 326 25.14 -16.22 8.67
N LEU A 327 24.18 -16.00 9.57
CA LEU A 327 23.33 -17.04 10.13
C LEU A 327 21.88 -16.60 10.07
N ASP A 328 21.00 -17.57 9.86
CA ASP A 328 19.56 -17.42 9.93
C ASP A 328 18.92 -18.68 10.48
N LEU A 329 17.78 -18.58 11.15
CA LEU A 329 17.09 -19.68 11.82
C LEU A 329 15.69 -19.89 11.27
N GLU A 330 15.39 -21.12 10.89
CA GLU A 330 14.03 -21.54 10.63
C GLU A 330 13.37 -22.08 11.90
N THR A 331 12.13 -21.65 12.15
CA THR A 331 11.48 -21.86 13.44
C THR A 331 9.99 -22.19 13.32
N THR A 332 9.39 -22.64 14.43
CA THR A 332 7.97 -23.01 14.50
C THR A 332 7.02 -21.85 14.74
N SER A 333 7.49 -20.63 15.01
CA SER A 333 6.65 -19.50 15.42
C SER A 333 7.31 -18.16 15.18
N LEU A 334 6.53 -17.13 14.87
CA LEU A 334 6.99 -15.73 14.81
C LEU A 334 7.28 -15.13 16.19
N HIS A 335 6.89 -15.79 17.29
CA HIS A 335 7.17 -15.34 18.66
C HIS A 335 8.47 -15.97 19.18
N PRO A 336 9.59 -15.25 19.20
CA PRO A 336 10.91 -15.83 19.44
C PRO A 336 11.05 -16.52 20.81
N VAL A 337 10.37 -16.03 21.84
CA VAL A 337 10.40 -16.64 23.19
C VAL A 337 9.74 -18.03 23.23
N GLN A 338 8.79 -18.30 22.32
CA GLN A 338 8.06 -19.57 22.25
C GLN A 338 8.52 -20.44 21.07
N ALA A 339 9.24 -19.86 20.13
CA ALA A 339 9.71 -20.54 18.95
C ALA A 339 10.68 -21.67 19.28
N ARG A 340 10.60 -22.75 18.50
CA ARG A 340 11.55 -23.87 18.50
C ARG A 340 12.31 -23.84 17.20
N MET A 341 13.59 -24.15 17.24
CA MET A 341 14.44 -24.24 16.08
C MET A 341 14.06 -25.45 15.22
N VAL A 342 13.78 -25.22 13.94
CA VAL A 342 13.55 -26.27 12.93
C VAL A 342 14.83 -26.57 12.15
N GLY A 343 15.64 -25.56 11.89
CA GLY A 343 16.93 -25.67 11.26
C GLY A 343 17.75 -24.40 11.35
N ILE A 344 18.97 -24.44 10.88
CA ILE A 344 19.91 -23.31 10.85
C ILE A 344 20.58 -23.23 9.48
N SER A 345 20.59 -22.06 8.88
CA SER A 345 21.32 -21.77 7.65
C SER A 345 22.55 -20.91 7.91
N LEU A 346 23.60 -21.14 7.13
CA LEU A 346 24.91 -20.51 7.33
C LEU A 346 25.54 -20.20 5.97
N CYS A 347 26.12 -18.97 5.86
CA CYS A 347 26.82 -18.52 4.68
C CYS A 347 28.08 -17.71 5.08
N CYS A 348 29.21 -17.98 4.45
CA CYS A 348 30.46 -17.23 4.66
C CYS A 348 31.16 -16.80 3.35
N GLU A 349 30.51 -17.02 2.23
CA GLU A 349 30.98 -16.68 0.90
C GLU A 349 29.75 -16.56 -0.04
N GLN A 350 29.69 -15.52 -0.84
CA GLN A 350 28.61 -15.27 -1.76
C GLN A 350 28.32 -16.49 -2.66
N GLY A 351 27.05 -16.91 -2.73
CA GLY A 351 26.59 -18.04 -3.52
C GLY A 351 26.90 -19.42 -2.91
N VAL A 352 27.49 -19.48 -1.70
CA VAL A 352 27.84 -20.74 -1.02
C VAL A 352 27.21 -20.76 0.38
N ALA A 353 26.10 -21.44 0.52
CA ALA A 353 25.38 -21.54 1.78
C ALA A 353 24.97 -22.99 2.10
N CYS A 354 24.64 -23.26 3.34
CA CYS A 354 24.11 -24.55 3.75
C CYS A 354 22.90 -24.39 4.67
N TYR A 355 22.06 -25.40 4.67
CA TYR A 355 20.99 -25.59 5.63
C TYR A 355 21.21 -26.88 6.42
N ILE A 356 21.05 -26.81 7.73
CA ILE A 356 21.17 -27.93 8.68
C ILE A 356 19.76 -28.17 9.23
N PRO A 357 18.97 -29.11 8.64
CA PRO A 357 17.67 -29.47 9.18
C PRO A 357 17.82 -30.22 10.50
N LEU A 358 16.98 -29.88 11.50
CA LEU A 358 17.11 -30.39 12.87
C LEU A 358 15.81 -30.95 13.44
N ALA A 359 14.66 -30.40 13.04
CA ALA A 359 13.36 -30.77 13.61
C ALA A 359 12.22 -30.82 12.58
N HIS A 360 12.52 -31.12 11.32
CA HIS A 360 11.47 -31.40 10.32
C HIS A 360 10.71 -32.68 10.64
N ARG A 361 9.39 -32.66 10.41
CA ARG A 361 8.47 -33.75 10.73
C ARG A 361 7.38 -33.89 9.67
N TYR A 362 7.65 -34.69 8.66
CA TYR A 362 6.68 -35.08 7.64
C TYR A 362 6.91 -36.52 7.21
N LEU A 363 5.96 -37.12 6.50
CA LEU A 363 6.09 -38.52 6.06
C LEU A 363 7.22 -38.65 5.03
N GLY A 364 8.24 -39.43 5.35
CA GLY A 364 9.41 -39.63 4.48
C GLY A 364 10.56 -38.63 4.73
N VAL A 365 10.50 -37.82 5.79
CA VAL A 365 11.60 -36.94 6.17
C VAL A 365 12.93 -37.72 6.29
N PRO A 366 14.05 -37.22 5.71
CA PRO A 366 15.35 -37.85 5.82
C PRO A 366 15.84 -37.84 7.28
N GLU A 367 16.76 -38.76 7.61
CA GLU A 367 17.40 -38.79 8.92
C GLU A 367 18.20 -37.48 9.13
N GLN A 368 17.86 -36.73 10.18
CA GLN A 368 18.45 -35.45 10.52
C GLN A 368 19.50 -35.60 11.60
N LEU A 369 20.42 -34.63 11.67
CA LEU A 369 21.40 -34.61 12.77
C LEU A 369 20.70 -34.33 14.11
N PRO A 370 21.09 -35.01 15.22
CA PRO A 370 20.50 -34.75 16.52
C PRO A 370 20.74 -33.28 16.96
N LEU A 371 19.68 -32.56 17.31
CA LEU A 371 19.71 -31.16 17.72
C LEU A 371 20.75 -30.90 18.81
N ASP A 372 20.72 -31.68 19.90
CA ASP A 372 21.64 -31.53 21.03
C ASP A 372 23.11 -31.67 20.61
N TRP A 373 23.39 -32.56 19.66
CA TRP A 373 24.74 -32.79 19.15
C TRP A 373 25.20 -31.59 18.31
N VAL A 374 24.35 -31.06 17.43
CA VAL A 374 24.64 -29.88 16.58
C VAL A 374 24.84 -28.66 17.46
N ILE A 375 23.94 -28.40 18.42
CA ILE A 375 24.04 -27.30 19.37
C ILE A 375 25.36 -27.36 20.14
N LYS A 376 25.71 -28.51 20.70
CA LYS A 376 26.97 -28.70 21.43
C LYS A 376 28.20 -28.36 20.58
N LYS A 377 28.14 -28.64 19.26
CA LYS A 377 29.24 -28.39 18.32
C LYS A 377 29.31 -26.93 17.86
N LEU A 378 28.15 -26.29 17.63
CA LEU A 378 28.07 -24.89 17.20
C LEU A 378 28.27 -23.91 18.35
N LYS A 379 27.87 -24.25 19.55
CA LYS A 379 27.95 -23.38 20.75
C LYS A 379 29.31 -22.66 20.91
N PRO A 380 30.47 -23.35 20.86
CA PRO A 380 31.75 -22.65 20.97
C PRO A 380 32.02 -21.63 19.86
N LEU A 381 31.45 -21.82 18.65
CA LEU A 381 31.58 -20.91 17.53
C LEU A 381 30.64 -19.70 17.68
N LEU A 382 29.40 -19.96 18.11
CA LEU A 382 28.36 -18.93 18.25
C LEU A 382 28.61 -18.02 19.46
N GLU A 383 29.20 -18.55 20.52
CA GLU A 383 29.54 -17.81 21.75
C GLU A 383 30.91 -17.13 21.70
N ASP A 384 31.73 -17.35 20.66
CA ASP A 384 33.04 -16.68 20.53
C ASP A 384 32.85 -15.24 20.00
N PRO A 385 33.16 -14.18 20.78
CA PRO A 385 33.02 -12.80 20.32
C PRO A 385 34.03 -12.40 19.23
N LYS A 386 35.08 -13.20 19.01
CA LYS A 386 36.07 -12.96 17.96
C LYS A 386 35.61 -13.42 16.59
N ILE A 387 34.62 -14.29 16.55
CA ILE A 387 33.98 -14.75 15.32
C ILE A 387 32.73 -13.88 15.10
N LYS A 388 32.71 -13.16 13.98
CA LYS A 388 31.66 -12.18 13.69
C LYS A 388 30.44 -12.85 13.09
N LYS A 389 29.26 -12.48 13.54
CA LYS A 389 27.97 -12.96 13.04
C LYS A 389 27.23 -11.81 12.37
N VAL A 390 26.61 -12.13 11.29
CA VAL A 390 25.77 -11.25 10.48
C VAL A 390 24.36 -11.89 10.41
N GLY A 391 23.32 -11.10 10.48
CA GLY A 391 21.94 -11.59 10.33
C GLY A 391 21.01 -10.53 9.77
N GLN A 392 19.80 -10.94 9.47
CA GLN A 392 18.67 -10.10 9.16
C GLN A 392 17.68 -10.15 10.32
N ASN A 393 17.48 -9.05 11.05
CA ASN A 393 16.72 -9.06 12.31
C ASN A 393 17.26 -10.10 13.33
N ILE A 394 18.56 -10.14 13.45
CA ILE A 394 19.30 -11.15 14.25
C ILE A 394 18.91 -11.18 15.74
N LYS A 395 18.18 -10.16 16.22
CA LYS A 395 17.57 -10.17 17.56
C LYS A 395 16.64 -11.36 17.75
N TYR A 396 15.86 -11.70 16.73
CA TYR A 396 14.99 -12.86 16.74
C TYR A 396 15.81 -14.15 16.95
N ASP A 397 16.85 -14.35 16.16
CA ASP A 397 17.72 -15.53 16.23
C ASP A 397 18.45 -15.62 17.57
N LEU A 398 18.91 -14.49 18.09
CA LEU A 398 19.54 -14.40 19.42
C LEU A 398 18.61 -14.95 20.51
N ILE A 399 17.31 -14.57 20.49
CA ILE A 399 16.33 -15.02 21.48
C ILE A 399 16.05 -16.51 21.31
N VAL A 400 15.88 -17.00 20.10
CA VAL A 400 15.67 -18.43 19.82
C VAL A 400 16.88 -19.25 20.25
N LEU A 401 18.09 -18.83 19.90
CA LEU A 401 19.32 -19.49 20.33
C LEU A 401 19.46 -19.52 21.85
N ARG A 402 19.01 -18.48 22.54
CA ARG A 402 18.99 -18.44 24.02
C ARG A 402 18.07 -19.52 24.59
N ASN A 403 16.93 -19.80 23.97
CA ASN A 403 16.03 -20.89 24.37
C ASN A 403 16.71 -22.25 24.25
N GLU A 404 17.62 -22.41 23.29
CA GLU A 404 18.42 -23.64 23.08
C GLU A 404 19.73 -23.64 23.90
N GLY A 405 19.89 -22.68 24.82
CA GLY A 405 21.05 -22.59 25.74
C GLY A 405 22.33 -22.04 25.10
N ILE A 406 22.23 -21.35 23.97
CA ILE A 406 23.35 -20.65 23.31
C ILE A 406 23.25 -19.15 23.60
N ASN A 407 24.34 -18.56 24.11
CA ASN A 407 24.46 -17.13 24.30
C ASN A 407 25.21 -16.51 23.11
N LEU A 408 24.50 -16.17 22.04
CA LEU A 408 25.10 -15.62 20.82
C LEU A 408 25.97 -14.39 21.15
N LYS A 409 27.21 -14.40 20.68
CA LYS A 409 28.18 -13.31 20.88
C LYS A 409 28.85 -12.93 19.55
N GLY A 410 29.40 -11.73 19.48
CA GLY A 410 30.09 -11.25 18.29
C GLY A 410 29.17 -10.87 17.16
N ILE A 411 27.93 -10.46 17.43
CA ILE A 411 27.05 -9.83 16.44
C ILE A 411 27.77 -8.60 15.92
N ALA A 412 28.05 -8.58 14.62
CA ALA A 412 28.81 -7.51 13.97
C ALA A 412 27.96 -6.71 12.99
N PHE A 413 26.85 -7.29 12.50
CA PHE A 413 26.00 -6.61 11.55
C PHE A 413 24.59 -7.19 11.57
N ASP A 414 23.60 -6.30 11.44
CA ASP A 414 22.21 -6.62 11.20
C ASP A 414 21.77 -5.82 9.96
N THR A 415 21.36 -6.51 8.90
CA THR A 415 21.04 -5.89 7.60
C THR A 415 19.76 -5.07 7.68
N MET A 416 18.80 -5.43 8.55
CA MET A 416 17.59 -4.65 8.77
C MET A 416 17.90 -3.32 9.46
N LEU A 417 18.71 -3.33 10.53
CA LEU A 417 19.14 -2.11 11.24
C LEU A 417 19.98 -1.20 10.33
N ALA A 418 20.93 -1.79 9.60
CA ALA A 418 21.74 -1.05 8.62
C ALA A 418 20.88 -0.32 7.59
N SER A 419 19.92 -1.03 7.02
CA SER A 419 18.97 -0.45 6.05
C SER A 419 18.10 0.64 6.68
N TYR A 420 17.68 0.48 7.94
CA TYR A 420 16.89 1.50 8.65
C TYR A 420 17.69 2.80 8.86
N ILE A 421 18.97 2.72 9.19
CA ILE A 421 19.83 3.89 9.33
C ILE A 421 20.03 4.59 7.97
N LEU A 422 20.35 3.82 6.93
CA LEU A 422 20.57 4.35 5.57
C LEU A 422 19.30 4.97 4.98
N ASN A 423 18.12 4.45 5.31
CA ASN A 423 16.84 4.93 4.77
C ASN A 423 15.74 4.85 5.84
N PRO A 424 15.72 5.74 6.84
CA PRO A 424 14.73 5.72 7.92
C PRO A 424 13.29 6.01 7.43
N SER A 425 13.16 6.62 6.26
CA SER A 425 11.86 6.88 5.60
C SER A 425 11.35 5.68 4.82
N GLY A 426 12.17 4.67 4.60
CA GLY A 426 11.81 3.43 3.93
C GLY A 426 10.71 2.69 4.68
N ARG A 427 9.68 2.22 3.94
CA ARG A 427 8.55 1.52 4.57
C ARG A 427 8.80 0.02 4.75
N ARG A 428 9.85 -0.51 4.15
CA ARG A 428 10.11 -1.95 4.11
C ARG A 428 11.60 -2.20 4.29
N HIS A 429 11.92 -2.85 5.40
CA HIS A 429 13.27 -3.32 5.73
C HIS A 429 13.31 -4.84 5.81
N SER A 430 12.33 -5.54 5.17
CA SER A 430 12.35 -6.99 5.04
C SER A 430 13.43 -7.42 4.07
N MET A 431 13.94 -8.62 4.24
CA MET A 431 14.97 -9.19 3.36
C MET A 431 14.57 -9.16 1.88
N ASP A 432 13.33 -9.54 1.55
CA ASP A 432 12.81 -9.48 0.17
C ASP A 432 12.92 -8.08 -0.44
N ALA A 433 12.56 -7.05 0.35
CA ALA A 433 12.63 -5.67 -0.12
C ALA A 433 14.08 -5.24 -0.31
N LEU A 434 14.95 -5.57 0.66
CA LEU A 434 16.37 -5.22 0.59
C LEU A 434 17.09 -5.96 -0.54
N ALA A 435 16.77 -7.24 -0.77
CA ALA A 435 17.31 -8.01 -1.89
C ALA A 435 16.92 -7.39 -3.23
N GLN A 436 15.65 -6.96 -3.37
CA GLN A 436 15.21 -6.28 -4.57
C GLN A 436 15.87 -4.91 -4.74
N ASP A 437 15.94 -4.11 -3.65
CA ASP A 437 16.39 -2.72 -3.72
C ASP A 437 17.93 -2.61 -3.87
N TYR A 438 18.71 -3.50 -3.23
CA TYR A 438 20.18 -3.40 -3.21
C TYR A 438 20.89 -4.44 -4.07
N LEU A 439 20.25 -5.57 -4.41
CA LEU A 439 20.88 -6.67 -5.15
C LEU A 439 20.19 -6.98 -6.50
N ASP A 440 19.05 -6.33 -6.79
CA ASP A 440 18.17 -6.64 -7.94
C ASP A 440 17.79 -8.14 -8.00
N HIS A 441 17.62 -8.74 -6.82
CA HIS A 441 17.33 -10.15 -6.64
C HIS A 441 15.91 -10.36 -6.09
N THR A 442 15.17 -11.29 -6.71
CA THR A 442 13.84 -11.70 -6.22
C THR A 442 13.98 -12.99 -5.42
N THR A 443 13.79 -12.91 -4.11
CA THR A 443 13.88 -14.03 -3.17
C THR A 443 12.70 -14.99 -3.29
N ILE A 444 12.91 -16.24 -2.85
CA ILE A 444 11.84 -17.21 -2.61
C ILE A 444 10.99 -16.69 -1.44
N LYS A 445 9.69 -16.59 -1.62
CA LYS A 445 8.83 -16.05 -0.56
C LYS A 445 8.39 -17.13 0.41
N TYR A 446 8.38 -16.84 1.70
CA TYR A 446 7.93 -17.74 2.75
C TYR A 446 6.58 -18.42 2.43
N LYS A 447 5.59 -17.65 1.95
CA LYS A 447 4.27 -18.17 1.55
C LYS A 447 4.32 -19.19 0.41
N ASP A 448 5.32 -19.10 -0.45
CA ASP A 448 5.49 -20.05 -1.56
C ASP A 448 6.04 -21.39 -1.03
N VAL A 449 6.70 -21.38 0.14
CA VAL A 449 7.25 -22.56 0.82
C VAL A 449 6.20 -23.23 1.72
N VAL A 450 5.51 -22.47 2.57
CA VAL A 450 4.55 -23.00 3.55
C VAL A 450 3.10 -23.02 3.07
N GLY A 451 2.79 -22.36 1.95
CA GLY A 451 1.42 -22.20 1.45
C GLY A 451 0.70 -20.98 2.00
N THR A 452 -0.60 -20.89 1.75
CA THR A 452 -1.42 -19.72 2.13
C THR A 452 -2.75 -20.13 2.74
N ALA A 453 -3.23 -19.35 3.71
CA ALA A 453 -4.55 -19.48 4.33
C ALA A 453 -4.82 -20.92 4.87
N SER A 454 -5.93 -21.55 4.45
CA SER A 454 -6.33 -22.89 4.94
C SER A 454 -5.41 -24.05 4.54
N LYS A 455 -4.39 -23.79 3.72
CA LYS A 455 -3.39 -24.78 3.28
C LYS A 455 -2.00 -24.48 3.83
N GLU A 456 -1.87 -23.51 4.71
CA GLU A 456 -0.62 -23.15 5.36
C GLU A 456 -0.20 -24.27 6.32
N ILE A 457 1.05 -24.72 6.16
CA ILE A 457 1.69 -25.73 7.02
C ILE A 457 2.76 -25.08 7.89
N GLY A 458 3.15 -25.72 8.99
CA GLY A 458 4.32 -25.28 9.75
C GLY A 458 5.61 -25.47 8.94
N PHE A 459 6.63 -24.64 9.19
CA PHE A 459 7.91 -24.80 8.49
C PHE A 459 8.55 -26.16 8.77
N ASP A 460 8.29 -26.73 9.92
CA ASP A 460 8.71 -28.09 10.30
C ASP A 460 8.01 -29.22 9.51
N GLU A 461 6.97 -28.89 8.74
CA GLU A 461 6.29 -29.82 7.82
C GLU A 461 6.71 -29.62 6.35
N VAL A 462 7.56 -28.63 6.06
CA VAL A 462 8.11 -28.37 4.73
C VAL A 462 9.13 -29.44 4.36
N ASP A 463 9.11 -29.88 3.09
CA ASP A 463 10.13 -30.79 2.56
C ASP A 463 11.55 -30.22 2.68
N VAL A 464 12.51 -31.05 3.13
CA VAL A 464 13.89 -30.60 3.44
C VAL A 464 14.63 -30.04 2.22
N GLU A 465 14.40 -30.54 1.00
CA GLU A 465 15.05 -30.01 -0.20
C GLU A 465 14.55 -28.58 -0.44
N ARG A 466 13.23 -28.39 -0.38
CA ARG A 466 12.59 -27.07 -0.54
C ARG A 466 12.94 -26.10 0.59
N ALA A 467 13.00 -26.59 1.83
CA ALA A 467 13.45 -25.82 2.98
C ALA A 467 14.93 -25.41 2.82
N THR A 468 15.77 -26.27 2.24
CA THR A 468 17.17 -25.95 1.97
C THR A 468 17.31 -24.83 0.95
N GLU A 469 16.56 -24.87 -0.16
CA GLU A 469 16.59 -23.83 -1.17
C GLU A 469 16.23 -22.46 -0.57
N TYR A 470 15.15 -22.41 0.21
CA TYR A 470 14.69 -21.20 0.88
C TYR A 470 15.69 -20.70 1.95
N ALA A 471 15.99 -21.53 2.95
CA ALA A 471 16.79 -21.11 4.10
C ALA A 471 18.27 -20.81 3.74
N ALA A 472 18.85 -21.55 2.78
CA ALA A 472 20.20 -21.28 2.30
C ALA A 472 20.24 -20.00 1.43
N GLU A 473 19.17 -19.70 0.67
CA GLU A 473 19.04 -18.42 -0.02
C GLU A 473 19.00 -17.28 1.00
N ASP A 474 18.23 -17.39 2.07
CA ASP A 474 18.12 -16.35 3.11
C ASP A 474 19.48 -16.04 3.74
N ALA A 475 20.29 -17.05 4.06
CA ALA A 475 21.66 -16.85 4.56
C ALA A 475 22.61 -16.22 3.51
N ASP A 476 22.51 -16.62 2.22
CA ASP A 476 23.32 -16.05 1.13
C ASP A 476 22.93 -14.59 0.86
N ILE A 477 21.64 -14.29 0.79
CA ILE A 477 21.14 -12.93 0.59
C ILE A 477 21.52 -12.04 1.77
N THR A 478 21.41 -12.53 3.00
CA THR A 478 21.90 -11.82 4.19
C THR A 478 23.39 -11.48 4.10
N TRP A 479 24.21 -12.43 3.61
CA TRP A 479 25.65 -12.19 3.39
C TRP A 479 25.90 -11.14 2.31
N ARG A 480 25.24 -11.25 1.15
CA ARG A 480 25.37 -10.27 0.05
C ARG A 480 24.90 -8.87 0.47
N LEU A 481 23.80 -8.78 1.21
CA LEU A 481 23.30 -7.52 1.77
C LEU A 481 24.31 -6.93 2.77
N TYR A 482 24.92 -7.75 3.62
CA TYR A 482 25.99 -7.30 4.49
C TYR A 482 27.14 -6.67 3.69
N GLU A 483 27.65 -7.36 2.69
CA GLU A 483 28.77 -6.84 1.86
C GLU A 483 28.40 -5.50 1.20
N LYS A 484 27.18 -5.36 0.70
CA LYS A 484 26.69 -4.14 0.06
C LYS A 484 26.44 -3.01 1.07
N LEU A 485 25.66 -3.25 2.11
CA LEU A 485 25.25 -2.24 3.07
C LEU A 485 26.42 -1.76 3.95
N PHE A 486 27.39 -2.64 4.26
CA PHE A 486 28.57 -2.25 4.99
C PHE A 486 29.41 -1.19 4.26
N LEU A 487 29.46 -1.23 2.93
CA LEU A 487 30.15 -0.23 2.12
C LEU A 487 29.40 1.12 2.10
N LEU A 488 28.09 1.11 2.28
CA LEU A 488 27.25 2.30 2.27
C LEU A 488 27.22 3.02 3.63
N LEU A 489 27.35 2.28 4.73
CA LEU A 489 27.42 2.85 6.08
C LEU A 489 28.78 3.52 6.28
N GLN A 490 28.81 4.85 6.35
CA GLN A 490 30.03 5.63 6.54
C GLN A 490 29.81 6.78 7.54
N GLY A 491 30.91 7.33 8.08
CA GLY A 491 30.85 8.50 8.94
C GLY A 491 29.94 8.31 10.16
N ASP A 492 29.04 9.25 10.38
CA ASP A 492 28.12 9.30 11.53
C ASP A 492 27.13 8.13 11.52
N ASP A 493 26.70 7.66 10.33
CA ASP A 493 25.80 6.51 10.21
C ASP A 493 26.45 5.21 10.68
N LEU A 494 27.73 5.01 10.33
CA LEU A 494 28.48 3.85 10.81
C LEU A 494 28.71 3.93 12.33
N GLN A 495 28.99 5.12 12.85
CA GLN A 495 29.16 5.33 14.28
C GLN A 495 27.83 5.07 15.02
N LEU A 496 26.71 5.60 14.56
CA LEU A 496 25.38 5.35 15.10
C LEU A 496 25.07 3.84 15.12
N PHE A 497 25.34 3.15 14.01
CA PHE A 497 25.13 1.71 13.91
C PHE A 497 25.94 0.92 14.95
N GLN A 498 27.24 1.22 15.09
CA GLN A 498 28.15 0.46 15.94
C GLN A 498 28.04 0.81 17.43
N ASP A 499 27.84 2.09 17.75
CA ASP A 499 27.92 2.57 19.13
C ASP A 499 26.53 2.58 19.81
N LEU A 500 25.45 2.60 19.05
CA LEU A 500 24.10 2.66 19.61
C LEU A 500 23.22 1.48 19.17
N GLU A 501 22.96 1.30 17.88
CA GLU A 501 21.94 0.38 17.39
C GLU A 501 22.28 -1.11 17.64
N LEU A 502 23.51 -1.52 17.36
CA LEU A 502 23.95 -2.90 17.63
C LEU A 502 23.97 -3.23 19.14
N PRO A 503 24.54 -2.40 20.05
CA PRO A 503 24.43 -2.64 21.48
C PRO A 503 22.99 -2.64 22.00
N LEU A 504 22.14 -1.76 21.48
CA LEU A 504 20.72 -1.69 21.87
C LEU A 504 19.95 -2.97 21.53
N LEU A 505 20.30 -3.64 20.42
CA LEU A 505 19.72 -4.92 20.04
C LEU A 505 19.81 -5.97 21.17
N GLU A 506 20.97 -6.11 21.81
CA GLU A 506 21.15 -7.05 22.93
C GLU A 506 20.29 -6.64 24.14
N VAL A 507 20.19 -5.33 24.44
CA VAL A 507 19.35 -4.81 25.53
C VAL A 507 17.86 -5.13 25.28
N LEU A 508 17.37 -4.86 24.05
CA LEU A 508 15.99 -5.14 23.67
C LEU A 508 15.69 -6.65 23.72
N ALA A 509 16.62 -7.50 23.30
CA ALA A 509 16.47 -8.95 23.42
C ALA A 509 16.34 -9.40 24.88
N GLU A 510 17.15 -8.88 25.79
CA GLU A 510 17.04 -9.17 27.22
C GLU A 510 15.70 -8.67 27.80
N MET A 511 15.20 -7.51 27.40
CA MET A 511 13.89 -7.01 27.82
C MET A 511 12.75 -7.94 27.34
N GLU A 512 12.81 -8.43 26.10
CA GLU A 512 11.81 -9.35 25.55
C GLU A 512 11.85 -10.71 26.26
N ILE A 513 13.03 -11.24 26.56
CA ILE A 513 13.20 -12.50 27.31
C ILE A 513 12.63 -12.38 28.73
N HIS A 514 12.93 -11.29 29.44
CA HIS A 514 12.42 -11.07 30.79
C HIS A 514 10.91 -10.83 30.80
N GLY A 515 10.40 -10.14 29.79
CA GLY A 515 9.00 -9.78 29.67
C GLY A 515 8.48 -8.93 30.84
N MET A 516 7.17 -8.90 30.99
CA MET A 516 6.51 -8.15 32.04
C MET A 516 5.55 -9.05 32.83
N LYS A 517 5.65 -8.99 34.15
CA LYS A 517 4.73 -9.73 35.04
C LYS A 517 3.37 -9.03 35.12
N LEU A 518 2.33 -9.75 34.75
CA LEU A 518 0.95 -9.28 34.88
C LEU A 518 0.29 -9.91 36.13
N ASP A 519 -0.42 -9.09 36.90
CA ASP A 519 -1.30 -9.57 37.97
C ASP A 519 -2.63 -10.06 37.36
N LYS A 520 -2.65 -11.34 37.00
CA LYS A 520 -3.83 -11.98 36.40
C LYS A 520 -5.07 -11.92 37.30
N LYS A 521 -4.86 -11.99 38.65
CA LYS A 521 -5.97 -11.95 39.61
C LYS A 521 -6.60 -10.57 39.66
N HIS A 522 -5.77 -9.53 39.66
CA HIS A 522 -6.27 -8.16 39.60
C HIS A 522 -7.04 -7.89 38.29
N LEU A 523 -6.49 -8.32 37.14
CA LEU A 523 -7.16 -8.17 35.85
C LEU A 523 -8.48 -8.94 35.77
N GLN A 524 -8.56 -10.14 36.33
CA GLN A 524 -9.81 -10.91 36.43
C GLN A 524 -10.84 -10.19 37.28
N ASN A 525 -10.45 -9.67 38.46
CA ASN A 525 -11.36 -8.90 39.31
C ASN A 525 -11.84 -7.63 38.59
N LEU A 526 -10.94 -6.91 37.94
CA LEU A 526 -11.30 -5.72 37.15
C LEU A 526 -12.28 -6.06 36.02
N SER A 527 -12.00 -7.16 35.28
CA SER A 527 -12.92 -7.67 34.25
C SER A 527 -14.32 -7.98 34.79
N THR A 528 -14.41 -8.61 35.97
CA THR A 528 -15.70 -8.90 36.61
C THR A 528 -16.43 -7.60 36.95
N ILE A 529 -15.76 -6.65 37.60
CA ILE A 529 -16.35 -5.35 37.98
C ILE A 529 -16.83 -4.59 36.72
N ILE A 530 -16.02 -4.55 35.66
CA ILE A 530 -16.40 -3.88 34.40
C ILE A 530 -17.62 -4.59 33.77
N THR A 531 -17.64 -5.93 33.75
CA THR A 531 -18.74 -6.69 33.18
C THR A 531 -20.04 -6.43 33.93
N GLU A 532 -20.00 -6.41 35.27
CA GLU A 532 -21.15 -6.09 36.10
C GLU A 532 -21.69 -4.67 35.81
N LYS A 533 -20.81 -3.68 35.70
CA LYS A 533 -21.20 -2.30 35.35
C LYS A 533 -21.80 -2.21 33.96
N ILE A 534 -21.19 -2.87 32.96
CA ILE A 534 -21.75 -2.91 31.60
C ILE A 534 -23.16 -3.51 31.60
N GLU A 535 -23.40 -4.60 32.32
CA GLU A 535 -24.73 -5.20 32.40
C GLU A 535 -25.74 -4.32 33.15
N GLU A 536 -25.31 -3.56 34.15
CA GLU A 536 -26.13 -2.55 34.83
C GLU A 536 -26.51 -1.42 33.85
N HIS A 537 -25.53 -0.83 33.13
CA HIS A 537 -25.78 0.21 32.14
C HIS A 537 -26.69 -0.28 31.00
N LYS A 538 -26.49 -1.51 30.50
CA LYS A 538 -27.37 -2.11 29.50
C LYS A 538 -28.83 -2.19 30.01
N LYS A 539 -29.05 -2.62 31.26
CA LYS A 539 -30.39 -2.68 31.84
C LYS A 539 -31.01 -1.29 31.93
N ASN A 540 -30.22 -0.29 32.33
CA ASN A 540 -30.70 1.10 32.43
C ASN A 540 -31.09 1.62 31.04
N ILE A 541 -30.23 1.43 30.03
CA ILE A 541 -30.51 1.85 28.65
C ILE A 541 -31.77 1.17 28.11
N HIS A 542 -31.94 -0.14 28.30
CA HIS A 542 -33.14 -0.86 27.88
C HIS A 542 -34.40 -0.39 28.65
N SER A 543 -34.27 -0.05 29.94
CA SER A 543 -35.35 0.51 30.74
C SER A 543 -35.79 1.88 30.22
N ILE A 544 -34.86 2.77 29.93
CA ILE A 544 -35.13 4.10 29.35
C ILE A 544 -35.72 3.98 27.94
N ALA A 545 -35.21 3.06 27.14
CA ALA A 545 -35.72 2.80 25.79
C ALA A 545 -37.10 2.13 25.78
N GLY A 546 -37.50 1.49 26.90
CA GLY A 546 -38.74 0.75 27.01
C GLY A 546 -38.79 -0.56 26.22
N GLU A 547 -37.65 -1.01 25.69
CA GLU A 547 -37.50 -2.27 24.94
C GLU A 547 -36.04 -2.75 24.93
N VAL A 548 -35.88 -4.05 24.66
CA VAL A 548 -34.55 -4.66 24.48
C VAL A 548 -34.12 -4.53 23.03
N PHE A 549 -32.92 -3.99 22.80
CA PHE A 549 -32.33 -3.85 21.48
C PHE A 549 -30.81 -4.06 21.55
N ASN A 550 -30.16 -4.21 20.40
CA ASN A 550 -28.70 -4.31 20.34
C ASN A 550 -28.06 -2.92 20.39
N ILE A 551 -27.53 -2.55 21.55
CA ILE A 551 -26.89 -1.26 21.81
C ILE A 551 -25.65 -1.05 20.91
N ASN A 552 -24.95 -2.13 20.58
CA ASN A 552 -23.80 -2.10 19.67
C ASN A 552 -24.18 -1.97 18.18
N SER A 553 -25.48 -1.86 17.87
CA SER A 553 -25.94 -1.61 16.51
C SER A 553 -26.23 -0.12 16.32
N PRO A 554 -25.36 0.64 15.60
CA PRO A 554 -25.59 2.08 15.36
C PRO A 554 -26.97 2.37 14.75
N LYS A 555 -27.47 1.44 13.92
CA LYS A 555 -28.78 1.57 13.29
C LYS A 555 -29.92 1.47 14.29
N GLN A 556 -29.89 0.48 15.17
CA GLN A 556 -30.95 0.32 16.19
C GLN A 556 -30.88 1.44 17.23
N LEU A 557 -29.66 1.77 17.66
CA LEU A 557 -29.42 2.85 18.61
C LEU A 557 -29.92 4.21 18.06
N SER A 558 -29.66 4.50 16.79
CA SER A 558 -30.16 5.70 16.11
C SER A 558 -31.68 5.80 16.11
N VAL A 559 -32.40 4.70 15.84
CA VAL A 559 -33.86 4.67 15.89
C VAL A 559 -34.37 4.92 17.30
N ILE A 560 -33.78 4.29 18.32
CA ILE A 560 -34.17 4.51 19.71
C ILE A 560 -34.00 5.97 20.15
N LEU A 561 -32.81 6.52 19.92
CA LEU A 561 -32.47 7.86 20.39
C LEU A 561 -33.25 8.97 19.68
N PHE A 562 -33.30 8.94 18.36
CA PHE A 562 -33.78 10.06 17.56
C PHE A 562 -35.23 9.92 17.11
N GLU A 563 -35.76 8.69 16.94
CA GLU A 563 -37.13 8.46 16.47
C GLU A 563 -38.06 8.14 17.63
N LYS A 564 -37.60 7.36 18.62
CA LYS A 564 -38.46 6.92 19.74
C LYS A 564 -38.39 7.87 20.95
N LEU A 565 -37.16 8.22 21.37
CA LEU A 565 -36.95 9.15 22.50
C LEU A 565 -36.98 10.63 22.07
N GLY A 566 -36.94 10.92 20.77
CA GLY A 566 -37.11 12.27 20.21
C GLY A 566 -35.94 13.21 20.51
N LEU A 567 -34.73 12.70 20.75
CA LEU A 567 -33.57 13.54 21.03
C LEU A 567 -33.19 14.42 19.80
N PRO A 568 -32.61 15.61 20.02
CA PRO A 568 -32.23 16.50 18.93
C PRO A 568 -31.14 15.88 18.03
N VAL A 569 -31.33 16.00 16.73
CA VAL A 569 -30.39 15.45 15.74
C VAL A 569 -29.28 16.47 15.48
N ILE A 570 -28.07 16.20 15.97
CA ILE A 570 -26.91 17.08 15.78
C ILE A 570 -26.24 16.82 14.43
N LYS A 571 -26.10 15.53 14.01
CA LYS A 571 -25.38 15.17 12.79
C LYS A 571 -26.08 14.05 12.01
N LYS A 572 -26.17 14.21 10.67
CA LYS A 572 -26.72 13.20 9.76
C LYS A 572 -25.60 12.53 8.97
N THR A 573 -25.76 11.23 8.70
CA THR A 573 -24.92 10.44 7.81
C THR A 573 -25.70 10.02 6.57
N LYS A 574 -25.02 9.47 5.58
CA LYS A 574 -25.67 8.93 4.35
C LYS A 574 -26.69 7.82 4.63
N SER A 575 -26.58 7.13 5.77
CA SER A 575 -27.42 5.97 6.15
C SER A 575 -28.38 6.23 7.30
N GLY A 576 -28.43 7.45 7.87
CA GLY A 576 -29.28 7.79 9.01
C GLY A 576 -28.68 8.86 9.92
N TYR A 577 -29.12 8.93 11.17
CA TYR A 577 -28.57 9.85 12.16
C TYR A 577 -27.27 9.27 12.75
N SER A 578 -26.27 10.13 12.97
CA SER A 578 -24.99 9.71 13.53
C SER A 578 -25.10 9.36 15.00
N THR A 579 -24.50 8.24 15.38
CA THR A 579 -24.33 7.79 16.77
C THR A 579 -22.85 7.77 17.17
N ASP A 580 -22.11 8.75 16.67
CA ASP A 580 -20.69 8.95 16.97
C ASP A 580 -20.51 9.63 18.32
N VAL A 581 -19.37 9.42 19.00
CA VAL A 581 -19.03 10.03 20.29
C VAL A 581 -19.21 11.55 20.25
N THR A 582 -18.82 12.21 19.16
CA THR A 582 -18.99 13.66 18.96
C THR A 582 -20.44 14.14 18.95
N VAL A 583 -21.40 13.23 18.80
CA VAL A 583 -22.84 13.51 18.90
C VAL A 583 -23.34 13.26 20.33
N PHE A 584 -22.78 12.24 20.99
CA PHE A 584 -23.18 11.89 22.35
C PHE A 584 -22.67 12.90 23.40
N GLU A 585 -21.43 13.39 23.26
CA GLU A 585 -20.86 14.36 24.21
C GLU A 585 -21.77 15.58 24.47
N PRO A 586 -22.24 16.30 23.43
CA PRO A 586 -23.15 17.43 23.65
C PRO A 586 -24.54 17.00 24.17
N LEU A 587 -25.01 15.81 23.76
CA LEU A 587 -26.34 15.33 24.21
C LEU A 587 -26.34 14.81 25.65
N SER A 588 -25.19 14.35 26.15
CA SER A 588 -25.07 13.83 27.52
C SER A 588 -25.18 14.92 28.57
N GLU A 589 -24.92 16.18 28.22
CA GLU A 589 -25.11 17.30 29.14
C GLU A 589 -26.58 17.60 29.47
N GLU A 590 -27.49 17.22 28.58
CA GLU A 590 -28.91 17.56 28.68
C GLU A 590 -29.83 16.31 28.78
N HIS A 591 -29.32 15.11 28.48
CA HIS A 591 -30.13 13.90 28.34
C HIS A 591 -29.43 12.65 28.92
N GLU A 592 -30.13 11.94 29.79
CA GLU A 592 -29.65 10.74 30.48
C GLU A 592 -29.25 9.56 29.56
N PRO A 593 -29.98 9.21 28.46
CA PRO A 593 -29.59 8.07 27.63
C PRO A 593 -28.21 8.21 26.96
N PRO A 594 -27.83 9.36 26.40
CA PRO A 594 -26.46 9.59 25.88
C PRO A 594 -25.40 9.53 26.98
N GLU A 595 -25.67 10.04 28.19
CA GLU A 595 -24.77 10.02 29.34
C GLU A 595 -24.44 8.58 29.77
N VAL A 596 -25.45 7.70 29.81
CA VAL A 596 -25.25 6.28 30.20
C VAL A 596 -24.56 5.45 29.10
N ILE A 597 -24.63 5.90 27.85
CA ILE A 597 -24.01 5.20 26.71
C ILE A 597 -22.53 5.56 26.58
N LEU A 598 -22.12 6.79 26.90
CA LEU A 598 -20.74 7.23 26.96
C LEU A 598 -19.98 6.55 28.11
#